data_e4c3cb400171f56fcef0fae41f38cff3
#
_entry.id   e4c3cb400171f56fcef0fae41f38cff3
#
_cell.length_a   1.000
_cell.length_b   1.000
_cell.length_c   1.000
_cell.angle_alpha   90.00
_cell.angle_beta   90.00
_cell.angle_gamma   90.00
#
_symmetry.space_group_name_H-M   'P 1'
#
loop_
_entity.id
_entity.type
_entity.pdbx_description
1 polymer ?
#
loop_
_entity_poly.entity_id
_entity_poly.type
_entity_poly.pdbx_seq_one_letter_code
_entity_poly.pdbx_strand_id
1 'polypeptide(L)'
;IHLIWAQDQNGGIGKDGKLPWNISEDLKNFKKLTLNSTILMGRHTWESLPIKPLPNRKNIVLSSQNMPEVESYSSVEECVEKLDAQGTSTLFVIGGSKVYRNFIHRADELHITFVDKNTVGIDTYFPVTLLKIKEEFEKISKVDLGKEAVYTHWIRK
;
A
#
# COMPACT_ATOMS: atom_id res chain seq x y z
N ILE A 1 6.42 -3.95 -9.40
CA ILE A 1 5.82 -3.04 -8.42
C ILE A 1 4.53 -3.65 -7.90
N HIS A 2 4.43 -3.77 -6.59
CA HIS A 2 3.25 -4.27 -5.89
C HIS A 2 2.59 -3.14 -5.12
N LEU A 3 1.26 -3.05 -5.19
CA LEU A 3 0.50 -2.18 -4.31
C LEU A 3 -0.18 -3.04 -3.24
N ILE A 4 -0.18 -2.57 -2.00
CA ILE A 4 -0.80 -3.27 -0.88
C ILE A 4 -1.64 -2.32 -0.05
N TRP A 5 -2.91 -2.68 0.19
CA TRP A 5 -3.83 -1.88 1.00
C TRP A 5 -4.99 -2.71 1.51
N ALA A 6 -5.69 -2.15 2.51
CA ALA A 6 -6.94 -2.67 3.01
C ALA A 6 -8.04 -1.65 2.75
N GLN A 7 -9.22 -2.12 2.36
CA GLN A 7 -10.36 -1.24 2.10
C GLN A 7 -11.65 -1.84 2.62
N ASP A 8 -12.61 -0.98 2.95
CA ASP A 8 -13.96 -1.41 3.28
C ASP A 8 -14.76 -1.70 2.00
N GLN A 9 -16.04 -2.02 2.16
CA GLN A 9 -16.92 -2.39 1.04
C GLN A 9 -17.09 -1.25 0.02
N ASN A 10 -16.87 -0.01 0.43
CA ASN A 10 -17.04 1.17 -0.42
C ASN A 10 -15.71 1.73 -0.95
N GLY A 11 -14.62 1.03 -0.74
CA GLY A 11 -13.29 1.47 -1.16
C GLY A 11 -12.61 2.40 -0.18
N GLY A 12 -13.14 2.56 1.03
CA GLY A 12 -12.57 3.42 2.06
C GLY A 12 -11.27 2.88 2.61
N ILE A 13 -10.24 3.72 2.71
CA ILE A 13 -8.90 3.33 3.16
C ILE A 13 -8.38 4.19 4.31
N GLY A 14 -9.02 5.32 4.61
CA GLY A 14 -8.52 6.22 5.64
C GLY A 14 -9.58 7.09 6.28
N LYS A 15 -9.27 7.49 7.52
CA LYS A 15 -10.07 8.43 8.31
C LYS A 15 -9.13 9.22 9.21
N ASP A 16 -9.19 10.54 9.13
CA ASP A 16 -8.34 11.44 9.94
C ASP A 16 -6.84 11.11 9.84
N GLY A 17 -6.38 10.75 8.63
CA GLY A 17 -4.99 10.42 8.37
C GLY A 17 -4.52 9.07 8.90
N LYS A 18 -5.44 8.22 9.35
CA LYS A 18 -5.14 6.91 9.92
C LYS A 18 -5.97 5.81 9.27
N LEU A 19 -5.53 4.56 9.46
CA LEU A 19 -6.32 3.39 9.09
C LEU A 19 -7.58 3.35 9.97
N PRO A 20 -8.78 3.18 9.37
CA PRO A 20 -10.05 3.29 10.13
C PRO A 20 -10.33 2.13 11.08
N TRP A 21 -9.60 1.03 10.96
CA TRP A 21 -9.78 -0.18 11.77
C TRP A 21 -8.43 -0.72 12.21
N ASN A 22 -8.48 -1.63 13.19
CA ASN A 22 -7.30 -2.31 13.70
C ASN A 22 -7.58 -3.81 13.73
N ILE A 23 -7.12 -4.51 12.70
CA ILE A 23 -7.29 -5.96 12.54
C ILE A 23 -5.91 -6.61 12.60
N SER A 24 -5.63 -7.34 13.69
CA SER A 24 -4.30 -7.88 13.94
C SER A 24 -3.87 -8.89 12.88
N GLU A 25 -4.78 -9.68 12.35
CA GLU A 25 -4.50 -10.64 11.28
C GLU A 25 -4.06 -9.95 10.00
N ASP A 26 -4.63 -8.80 9.68
CA ASP A 26 -4.24 -8.00 8.52
C ASP A 26 -2.86 -7.39 8.72
N LEU A 27 -2.57 -6.88 9.91
CA LEU A 27 -1.26 -6.33 10.24
C LEU A 27 -0.17 -7.39 10.16
N LYS A 28 -0.44 -8.61 10.63
CA LYS A 28 0.49 -9.74 10.53
C LYS A 28 0.72 -10.14 9.08
N ASN A 29 -0.33 -10.17 8.28
CA ASN A 29 -0.25 -10.49 6.85
C ASN A 29 0.57 -9.44 6.11
N PHE A 30 0.35 -8.16 6.37
CA PHE A 30 1.11 -7.05 5.81
C PHE A 30 2.61 -7.21 6.13
N LYS A 31 2.94 -7.47 7.40
CA LYS A 31 4.32 -7.68 7.82
C LYS A 31 4.95 -8.87 7.09
N LYS A 32 4.24 -9.98 7.02
CA LYS A 32 4.71 -11.20 6.33
C LYS A 32 5.01 -10.95 4.86
N LEU A 33 4.12 -10.25 4.15
CA LEU A 33 4.27 -9.97 2.73
C LEU A 33 5.41 -9.02 2.43
N THR A 34 5.59 -7.99 3.26
CA THR A 34 6.57 -6.92 3.00
C THR A 34 7.94 -7.16 3.63
N LEU A 35 8.08 -8.18 4.48
CA LEU A 35 9.32 -8.46 5.20
C LEU A 35 10.47 -8.68 4.21
N ASN A 36 11.64 -8.09 4.52
CA ASN A 36 12.86 -8.15 3.71
C ASN A 36 12.72 -7.56 2.29
N SER A 37 11.68 -6.76 2.06
CA SER A 37 11.44 -6.06 0.80
C SER A 37 11.64 -4.56 0.96
N THR A 38 11.60 -3.85 -0.17
CA THR A 38 11.58 -2.39 -0.18
C THR A 38 10.13 -1.92 -0.13
N ILE A 39 9.84 -0.97 0.75
CA ILE A 39 8.51 -0.35 0.88
C ILE A 39 8.61 1.13 0.57
N LEU A 40 7.63 1.64 -0.17
CA LEU A 40 7.52 3.04 -0.57
C LEU A 40 6.22 3.63 -0.04
N MET A 41 6.29 4.84 0.50
CA MET A 41 5.15 5.54 1.06
C MET A 41 5.27 7.04 0.85
N GLY A 42 4.15 7.74 0.97
CA GLY A 42 4.15 9.19 1.03
C GLY A 42 4.54 9.70 2.41
N ARG A 43 4.80 11.02 2.51
CA ARG A 43 5.24 11.65 3.75
C ARG A 43 4.23 11.47 4.89
N HIS A 44 2.94 11.66 4.63
CA HIS A 44 1.91 11.51 5.67
C HIS A 44 1.83 10.10 6.22
N THR A 45 1.97 9.09 5.36
CA THR A 45 2.02 7.69 5.80
C THR A 45 3.25 7.44 6.67
N TRP A 46 4.42 7.97 6.27
CA TRP A 46 5.64 7.89 7.07
C TRP A 46 5.43 8.49 8.46
N GLU A 47 4.87 9.69 8.54
CA GLU A 47 4.61 10.38 9.81
C GLU A 47 3.62 9.62 10.70
N SER A 48 2.71 8.84 10.11
CA SER A 48 1.69 8.08 10.85
C SER A 48 2.21 6.75 11.40
N LEU A 49 3.39 6.30 10.98
CA LEU A 49 3.90 4.99 11.42
C LEU A 49 4.19 5.01 12.92
N PRO A 50 3.74 3.97 13.66
CA PRO A 50 4.02 3.88 15.10
C PRO A 50 5.49 3.62 15.39
N ILE A 51 6.20 2.94 14.47
CA ILE A 51 7.63 2.68 14.54
C ILE A 51 8.23 3.11 13.21
N LYS A 52 9.28 3.95 13.24
CA LYS A 52 9.97 4.48 12.06
C LYS A 52 11.47 4.22 12.17
N PRO A 53 12.08 3.59 11.15
CA PRO A 53 11.47 2.93 9.99
C PRO A 53 10.79 1.63 10.39
N LEU A 54 9.92 1.09 9.53
CA LEU A 54 9.38 -0.25 9.72
C LEU A 54 10.55 -1.25 9.66
N PRO A 55 10.73 -2.09 10.69
CA PRO A 55 11.93 -2.93 10.79
C PRO A 55 11.99 -4.02 9.72
N ASN A 56 13.24 -4.41 9.38
CA ASN A 56 13.53 -5.48 8.42
C ASN A 56 13.01 -5.23 7.01
N ARG A 57 12.85 -3.97 6.64
CA ARG A 57 12.44 -3.51 5.32
C ARG A 57 13.21 -2.26 4.97
N LYS A 58 13.49 -2.06 3.68
CA LYS A 58 14.06 -0.81 3.21
C LYS A 58 12.93 0.19 3.04
N ASN A 59 12.93 1.25 3.84
CA ASN A 59 11.89 2.28 3.84
C ASN A 59 12.28 3.44 2.92
N ILE A 60 11.39 3.80 2.00
CA ILE A 60 11.57 4.91 1.08
C ILE A 60 10.34 5.81 1.13
N VAL A 61 10.54 7.11 1.12
CA VAL A 61 9.47 8.10 1.13
C VAL A 61 9.47 8.90 -0.17
N LEU A 62 8.31 9.00 -0.81
CA LEU A 62 8.10 9.90 -1.94
C LEU A 62 7.57 11.21 -1.39
N SER A 63 8.35 12.29 -1.52
CA SER A 63 8.00 13.59 -0.96
C SER A 63 8.69 14.71 -1.70
N SER A 64 8.00 15.84 -1.88
CA SER A 64 8.58 17.07 -2.40
C SER A 64 9.43 17.80 -1.35
N GLN A 65 9.29 17.42 -0.08
CA GLN A 65 10.07 18.02 1.02
C GLN A 65 11.34 17.21 1.25
N ASN A 66 12.38 17.89 1.77
CA ASN A 66 13.59 17.22 2.17
C ASN A 66 13.33 16.37 3.42
N MET A 67 13.73 15.09 3.35
CA MET A 67 13.52 14.11 4.43
C MET A 67 14.89 13.51 4.82
N PRO A 68 15.68 14.22 5.65
CA PRO A 68 17.04 13.76 5.97
C PRO A 68 17.08 12.47 6.78
N GLU A 69 16.01 12.12 7.48
CA GLU A 69 15.93 10.95 8.36
C GLU A 69 15.64 9.63 7.61
N VAL A 70 15.33 9.69 6.31
CA VAL A 70 14.97 8.51 5.53
C VAL A 70 15.36 8.71 4.06
N GLU A 71 15.62 7.61 3.36
CA GLU A 71 15.84 7.68 1.91
C GLU A 71 14.55 8.19 1.24
N SER A 72 14.66 9.26 0.44
CA SER A 72 13.50 9.90 -0.17
C SER A 72 13.78 10.36 -1.59
N TYR A 73 12.74 10.46 -2.37
CA TYR A 73 12.78 10.94 -3.75
C TYR A 73 11.60 11.88 -3.98
N SER A 74 11.79 12.86 -4.86
CA SER A 74 10.78 13.88 -5.13
C SER A 74 9.85 13.55 -6.29
N SER A 75 10.20 12.55 -7.12
CA SER A 75 9.36 12.13 -8.24
C SER A 75 9.32 10.61 -8.38
N VAL A 76 8.24 10.12 -9.01
CA VAL A 76 8.06 8.70 -9.31
C VAL A 76 9.19 8.21 -10.22
N GLU A 77 9.52 8.99 -11.26
CA GLU A 77 10.53 8.64 -12.24
C GLU A 77 11.91 8.49 -11.59
N GLU A 78 12.30 9.45 -10.76
CA GLU A 78 13.56 9.39 -10.03
C GLU A 78 13.62 8.15 -9.13
N CYS A 79 12.53 7.89 -8.40
CA CYS A 79 12.42 6.73 -7.52
C CYS A 79 12.60 5.42 -8.30
N VAL A 80 11.87 5.26 -9.39
CA VAL A 80 11.91 4.03 -10.21
C VAL A 80 13.31 3.82 -10.80
N GLU A 81 13.92 4.88 -11.35
CA GLU A 81 15.28 4.80 -11.91
C GLU A 81 16.31 4.37 -10.86
N LYS A 82 16.24 4.96 -9.67
CA LYS A 82 17.18 4.63 -8.59
C LYS A 82 17.01 3.19 -8.11
N LEU A 83 15.78 2.73 -7.96
CA LEU A 83 15.52 1.37 -7.51
C LEU A 83 15.96 0.35 -8.57
N ASP A 84 15.73 0.63 -9.85
CA ASP A 84 16.21 -0.23 -10.94
C ASP A 84 17.75 -0.29 -10.94
N ALA A 85 18.42 0.85 -10.78
CA ALA A 85 19.88 0.92 -10.73
C ALA A 85 20.45 0.16 -9.53
N GLN A 86 19.72 0.07 -8.43
CA GLN A 86 20.11 -0.68 -7.23
C GLN A 86 19.79 -2.17 -7.31
N GLY A 87 19.13 -2.61 -8.39
CA GLY A 87 18.74 -4.01 -8.57
C GLY A 87 17.58 -4.44 -7.65
N THR A 88 16.71 -3.51 -7.28
CA THR A 88 15.54 -3.82 -6.44
C THR A 88 14.62 -4.80 -7.14
N SER A 89 14.38 -5.97 -6.53
CA SER A 89 13.55 -7.01 -7.13
C SER A 89 12.06 -6.80 -6.88
N THR A 90 11.69 -6.29 -5.71
CA THR A 90 10.29 -6.09 -5.32
C THR A 90 10.13 -4.78 -4.57
N LEU A 91 9.16 -3.98 -5.03
CA LEU A 91 8.78 -2.74 -4.38
C LEU A 91 7.31 -2.82 -3.98
N PHE A 92 7.01 -2.65 -2.70
CA PHE A 92 5.65 -2.54 -2.19
C PHE A 92 5.29 -1.08 -1.94
N VAL A 93 4.27 -0.59 -2.60
CA VAL A 93 3.71 0.74 -2.38
C VAL A 93 2.63 0.60 -1.30
N ILE A 94 2.82 1.29 -0.17
CA ILE A 94 1.98 1.09 1.03
C ILE A 94 1.06 2.26 1.37
N GLY A 95 1.02 3.29 0.55
CA GLY A 95 0.08 4.40 0.70
C GLY A 95 0.74 5.79 0.68
N GLY A 96 -0.03 6.83 0.77
CA GLY A 96 -1.48 6.87 0.79
C GLY A 96 -2.12 6.96 -0.59
N SER A 97 -3.33 7.49 -0.62
CA SER A 97 -4.16 7.57 -1.82
C SER A 97 -3.44 8.20 -3.02
N LYS A 98 -2.79 9.33 -2.82
CA LYS A 98 -2.04 10.02 -3.88
C LYS A 98 -0.90 9.16 -4.43
N VAL A 99 -0.18 8.47 -3.55
CA VAL A 99 0.94 7.60 -3.96
C VAL A 99 0.40 6.38 -4.70
N TYR A 100 -0.68 5.78 -4.25
CA TYR A 100 -1.35 4.70 -5.00
C TYR A 100 -1.75 5.16 -6.40
N ARG A 101 -2.32 6.35 -6.52
CA ARG A 101 -2.70 6.92 -7.81
C ARG A 101 -1.50 7.06 -8.74
N ASN A 102 -0.35 7.45 -8.20
CA ASN A 102 0.87 7.63 -8.99
C ASN A 102 1.49 6.31 -9.46
N PHE A 103 1.19 5.20 -8.80
CA PHE A 103 1.82 3.91 -9.11
C PHE A 103 0.89 2.84 -9.69
N ILE A 104 -0.42 3.01 -9.62
CA ILE A 104 -1.37 1.95 -10.02
C ILE A 104 -1.17 1.49 -11.48
N HIS A 105 -0.85 2.40 -12.38
CA HIS A 105 -0.63 2.06 -13.79
C HIS A 105 0.71 1.36 -14.04
N ARG A 106 1.62 1.37 -13.07
CA ARG A 106 2.91 0.67 -13.12
C ARG A 106 2.88 -0.65 -12.33
N ALA A 107 1.80 -0.93 -11.64
CA ALA A 107 1.72 -2.09 -10.76
C ALA A 107 1.62 -3.39 -11.54
N ASP A 108 2.39 -4.38 -11.14
CA ASP A 108 2.32 -5.74 -11.66
C ASP A 108 1.34 -6.59 -10.87
N GLU A 109 1.28 -6.36 -9.55
CA GLU A 109 0.49 -7.15 -8.62
C GLU A 109 -0.18 -6.26 -7.59
N LEU A 110 -1.36 -6.67 -7.15
CA LEU A 110 -2.10 -6.00 -6.08
C LEU A 110 -2.36 -6.97 -4.94
N HIS A 111 -2.26 -6.45 -3.73
CA HIS A 111 -2.57 -7.17 -2.50
C HIS A 111 -3.66 -6.38 -1.79
N ILE A 112 -4.90 -6.85 -1.88
CA ILE A 112 -6.06 -6.13 -1.37
C ILE A 112 -6.71 -6.92 -0.27
N THR A 113 -6.79 -6.34 0.93
CA THR A 113 -7.59 -6.89 2.01
C THR A 113 -8.93 -6.17 2.04
N PHE A 114 -10.00 -6.93 1.89
CA PHE A 114 -11.37 -6.42 1.99
C PHE A 114 -11.83 -6.58 3.43
N VAL A 115 -12.23 -5.48 4.03
CA VAL A 115 -12.67 -5.44 5.43
C VAL A 115 -14.19 -5.35 5.46
N ASP A 116 -14.82 -6.28 6.17
CA ASP A 116 -16.28 -6.31 6.33
C ASP A 116 -16.69 -5.33 7.45
N LYS A 117 -16.54 -4.04 7.11
CA LYS A 117 -16.94 -2.94 7.99
C LYS A 117 -17.56 -1.83 7.16
N ASN A 118 -18.48 -1.12 7.79
CA ASN A 118 -19.07 0.08 7.22
C ASN A 118 -18.78 1.23 8.17
N THR A 119 -17.58 1.80 8.01
CA THR A 119 -17.07 2.80 8.94
C THR A 119 -17.61 4.19 8.62
N VAL A 120 -18.19 4.84 9.60
CA VAL A 120 -18.67 6.22 9.49
C VAL A 120 -17.49 7.18 9.50
N GLY A 121 -17.53 8.20 8.64
CA GLY A 121 -16.52 9.25 8.63
C GLY A 121 -15.29 8.95 7.80
N ILE A 122 -15.35 7.97 6.90
CA ILE A 122 -14.27 7.73 5.93
C ILE A 122 -14.09 8.99 5.09
N ASP A 123 -12.85 9.45 4.99
CA ASP A 123 -12.51 10.65 4.22
C ASP A 123 -11.51 10.36 3.09
N THR A 124 -10.93 9.17 3.07
CA THR A 124 -9.93 8.78 2.06
C THR A 124 -10.34 7.46 1.43
N TYR A 125 -10.35 7.42 0.10
CA TYR A 125 -10.73 6.26 -0.68
C TYR A 125 -9.59 5.83 -1.59
N PHE A 126 -9.56 4.54 -1.93
CA PHE A 126 -8.62 4.08 -2.95
C PHE A 126 -8.95 4.78 -4.28
N PRO A 127 -7.95 5.27 -5.03
CA PRO A 127 -8.20 6.15 -6.20
C PRO A 127 -8.84 5.47 -7.40
N VAL A 128 -8.92 4.14 -7.40
CA VAL A 128 -9.47 3.36 -8.53
C VAL A 128 -10.58 2.45 -8.00
N THR A 129 -11.69 2.36 -8.73
CA THR A 129 -12.82 1.50 -8.35
C THR A 129 -12.46 0.02 -8.51
N LEU A 130 -13.14 -0.84 -7.76
CA LEU A 130 -12.97 -2.29 -7.88
C LEU A 130 -13.34 -2.78 -9.29
N LEU A 131 -14.32 -2.16 -9.93
CA LEU A 131 -14.70 -2.49 -11.31
C LEU A 131 -13.51 -2.27 -12.25
N LYS A 132 -12.84 -1.14 -12.14
CA LYS A 132 -11.66 -0.82 -12.95
C LYS A 132 -10.51 -1.78 -12.67
N ILE A 133 -10.31 -2.13 -11.40
CA ILE A 133 -9.29 -3.12 -11.00
C ILE A 133 -9.57 -4.46 -11.70
N LYS A 134 -10.82 -4.92 -11.71
CA LYS A 134 -11.21 -6.18 -12.36
C LYS A 134 -11.03 -6.17 -13.87
N GLU A 135 -11.05 -5.00 -14.49
CA GLU A 135 -10.77 -4.87 -15.92
C GLU A 135 -9.29 -5.11 -16.24
N GLU A 136 -8.40 -4.68 -15.37
CA GLU A 136 -6.95 -4.69 -15.61
C GLU A 136 -6.19 -5.79 -14.88
N PHE A 137 -6.77 -6.36 -13.82
CA PHE A 137 -6.12 -7.37 -12.99
C PHE A 137 -7.02 -8.58 -12.79
N GLU A 138 -6.37 -9.73 -12.57
CA GLU A 138 -7.05 -10.99 -12.27
C GLU A 138 -6.76 -11.41 -10.84
N LYS A 139 -7.80 -11.71 -10.08
CA LYS A 139 -7.65 -12.26 -8.73
C LYS A 139 -7.22 -13.73 -8.82
N ILE A 140 -6.06 -14.04 -8.24
CA ILE A 140 -5.48 -15.37 -8.30
C ILE A 140 -5.60 -16.17 -7.01
N SER A 141 -5.85 -15.52 -5.89
CA SER A 141 -6.06 -16.21 -4.61
C SER A 141 -6.79 -15.34 -3.60
N LYS A 142 -7.34 -15.97 -2.59
CA LYS A 142 -7.91 -15.29 -1.43
C LYS A 142 -7.67 -16.13 -0.17
N VAL A 143 -7.52 -15.43 0.97
CA VAL A 143 -7.29 -16.04 2.28
C VAL A 143 -8.10 -15.29 3.32
N ASP A 144 -8.90 -15.99 4.10
CA ASP A 144 -9.63 -15.39 5.21
C ASP A 144 -8.65 -14.96 6.30
N LEU A 145 -8.78 -13.71 6.77
CA LEU A 145 -7.99 -13.15 7.84
C LEU A 145 -8.89 -12.91 9.07
N GLY A 146 -9.36 -14.01 9.65
CA GLY A 146 -10.34 -13.95 10.72
C GLY A 146 -11.74 -13.72 10.17
N LYS A 147 -12.65 -13.19 11.01
CA LYS A 147 -14.07 -13.01 10.66
C LYS A 147 -14.36 -11.73 9.90
N GLU A 148 -13.46 -10.75 9.97
CA GLU A 148 -13.73 -9.40 9.49
C GLU A 148 -13.00 -9.03 8.21
N ALA A 149 -12.07 -9.85 7.74
CA ALA A 149 -11.22 -9.49 6.61
C ALA A 149 -10.89 -10.67 5.71
N VAL A 150 -10.73 -10.38 4.41
CA VAL A 150 -10.30 -11.35 3.40
C VAL A 150 -9.16 -10.72 2.61
N TYR A 151 -8.02 -11.37 2.63
CA TYR A 151 -6.89 -10.97 1.78
C TYR A 151 -7.05 -11.55 0.38
N THR A 152 -6.78 -10.74 -0.64
CA THR A 152 -6.82 -11.16 -2.04
C THR A 152 -5.54 -10.74 -2.75
N HIS A 153 -5.08 -11.61 -3.65
CA HIS A 153 -3.90 -11.36 -4.46
C HIS A 153 -4.30 -11.30 -5.94
N TRP A 154 -3.83 -10.27 -6.62
CA TRP A 154 -4.20 -9.98 -8.01
C TRP A 154 -2.95 -9.78 -8.85
N ILE A 155 -2.99 -10.24 -10.10
CA ILE A 155 -1.93 -9.98 -11.08
C ILE A 155 -2.49 -9.23 -12.27
N ARG A 156 -1.66 -8.40 -12.89
CA ARG A 156 -2.05 -7.67 -14.11
C ARG A 156 -2.28 -8.65 -15.25
N LYS A 157 -3.36 -8.43 -15.99
CA LYS A 157 -3.73 -9.24 -17.16
C LYS A 157 -2.74 -9.04 -18.31
#